data_33b2f332bff0baf5734092c6d3c81b21
#
_entry.id   33b2f332bff0baf5734092c6d3c81b21
#
_cell.length_a   1.000
_cell.length_b   1.000
_cell.length_c   1.000
_cell.angle_alpha   90.00
_cell.angle_beta   90.00
_cell.angle_gamma   90.00
#
_symmetry.space_group_name_H-M   'P 1'
#
loop_
_entity.id
_entity.type
_entity.pdbx_description
1 polymer ?
#
loop_
_entity_poly.entity_id
_entity_poly.type
_entity_poly.pdbx_seq_one_letter_code
_entity_poly.pdbx_strand_id
1 'polypeptide(L)'
;IANMAPEYGATCGFFPIDDETLRYLRNTGRDEDRIALVEAYAKENGFWRDAEYAPIYTDTLHLDMGTIVPAISGPKRPQDFVALNAAKAAFSSEMKDTFQRPMDKEIAVEGEEYTMRSGKVVIASITSCTNTSNPYVMIGAGLVARKAAALGLNRKPWVKTSLAPGSQVVSAYLEAADLQKDLDAVGFNLVGYGCATCIGNSGPLQPEISQAIAEGDLVATAVLSGNRNFEGRISPDVRANYLASPPLVVAYALAGTMDIDLSSEPLGQDKNGQDVFLKDIWPSSQEVAELVERTVTREAFQSKYADVFKGDEKWQGVDTTQSQTYDWPASSTYVQNPPYFQGMSPEPGVITNIENAKVLAILGDMITTDHISPAGSFKDTTPAGQYLIERQVPVREFNSYGSRRGNHEIMMRGTFANIRIKNEMLDGVEGGYTKGPDGEKSAIFDAAMEYQNNETPLVVFGGEQYGAGSSRDWAAKGTALLGVKAVIAESFERIHRSNLVGMGVIPLEFTNGDTRKSLGLTGEETVTITGLDSVEPLQELPCHITFADGSVKEISLKCRIDTAIEVEYIEHGGVLHYVLRNLAKAA
;
A
#
# COMPACT_ATOMS: atom_id res chain seq x y z
N ILE A 1 1.30 8.63 -14.19
CA ILE A 1 1.87 7.40 -14.79
C ILE A 1 3.10 6.98 -13.99
N ALA A 2 4.18 7.76 -13.93
CA ALA A 2 5.42 7.37 -13.25
C ALA A 2 5.22 6.96 -11.78
N ASN A 3 4.38 7.69 -11.04
CA ASN A 3 4.08 7.41 -9.63
C ASN A 3 3.37 6.06 -9.40
N MET A 4 2.65 5.55 -10.39
CA MET A 4 1.89 4.31 -10.29
C MET A 4 2.52 3.14 -11.07
N ALA A 5 3.80 3.24 -11.41
CA ALA A 5 4.50 2.18 -12.13
C ALA A 5 4.37 0.79 -11.45
N PRO A 6 4.54 0.64 -10.12
CA PRO A 6 4.34 -0.65 -9.46
C PRO A 6 2.91 -1.19 -9.57
N GLU A 7 1.90 -0.32 -9.59
CA GLU A 7 0.49 -0.72 -9.64
C GLU A 7 0.11 -1.28 -11.01
N TYR A 8 0.71 -0.80 -12.11
CA TYR A 8 0.46 -1.37 -13.45
C TYR A 8 1.57 -2.31 -13.94
N GLY A 9 2.49 -2.71 -13.05
CA GLY A 9 3.48 -3.75 -13.32
C GLY A 9 4.70 -3.28 -14.11
N ALA A 10 4.98 -1.97 -14.20
CA ALA A 10 6.17 -1.44 -14.85
C ALA A 10 7.33 -1.25 -13.86
N THR A 11 8.55 -1.32 -14.36
CA THR A 11 9.76 -1.02 -13.57
C THR A 11 9.81 0.46 -13.19
N CYS A 12 9.53 1.35 -14.14
CA CYS A 12 9.48 2.79 -13.96
C CYS A 12 8.63 3.44 -15.06
N GLY A 13 8.22 4.69 -14.84
CA GLY A 13 7.73 5.57 -15.88
C GLY A 13 8.80 6.62 -16.16
N PHE A 14 9.18 6.79 -17.41
CA PHE A 14 10.18 7.74 -17.84
C PHE A 14 9.58 8.76 -18.82
N PHE A 15 9.90 10.01 -18.59
CA PHE A 15 9.50 11.12 -19.45
C PHE A 15 10.76 11.92 -19.84
N PRO A 16 10.89 12.38 -21.10
CA PRO A 16 12.00 13.24 -21.49
C PRO A 16 11.91 14.58 -20.75
N ILE A 17 13.07 15.20 -20.55
CA ILE A 17 13.19 16.52 -19.94
C ILE A 17 12.96 17.57 -21.03
N ASP A 18 12.21 18.63 -20.72
CA ASP A 18 11.88 19.72 -21.63
C ASP A 18 11.74 21.07 -20.90
N ASP A 19 11.32 22.10 -21.63
CA ASP A 19 11.11 23.44 -21.08
C ASP A 19 10.09 23.47 -19.93
N GLU A 20 9.11 22.56 -19.93
CA GLU A 20 8.14 22.43 -18.85
C GLU A 20 8.81 21.98 -17.56
N THR A 21 9.79 21.08 -17.66
CA THR A 21 10.61 20.64 -16.52
C THR A 21 11.37 21.84 -15.94
N LEU A 22 11.99 22.67 -16.78
CA LEU A 22 12.71 23.87 -16.33
C LEU A 22 11.78 24.88 -15.68
N ARG A 23 10.60 25.09 -16.24
CA ARG A 23 9.56 25.94 -15.65
C ARG A 23 9.15 25.44 -14.26
N TYR A 24 8.93 24.13 -14.10
CA TYR A 24 8.63 23.52 -12.80
C TYR A 24 9.77 23.76 -11.80
N LEU A 25 11.02 23.61 -12.20
CA LEU A 25 12.17 23.84 -11.32
C LEU A 25 12.23 25.30 -10.86
N ARG A 26 11.98 26.27 -11.75
CA ARG A 26 11.90 27.70 -11.38
C ARG A 26 10.78 27.96 -10.37
N ASN A 27 9.58 27.49 -10.66
CA ASN A 27 8.40 27.69 -9.81
C ASN A 27 8.57 27.05 -8.43
N THR A 28 9.32 25.95 -8.34
CA THR A 28 9.59 25.25 -7.08
C THR A 28 10.85 25.74 -6.35
N GLY A 29 11.42 26.88 -6.78
CA GLY A 29 12.46 27.60 -6.05
C GLY A 29 13.89 27.15 -6.27
N ARG A 30 14.20 26.39 -7.34
CA ARG A 30 15.59 26.03 -7.69
C ARG A 30 16.34 27.26 -8.23
N ASP A 31 17.66 27.29 -7.98
CA ASP A 31 18.52 28.36 -8.44
C ASP A 31 18.79 28.24 -9.94
N GLU A 32 18.99 29.39 -10.64
CA GLU A 32 19.18 29.41 -12.08
C GLU A 32 20.42 28.64 -12.51
N ASP A 33 21.50 28.63 -11.72
CA ASP A 33 22.70 27.82 -11.99
C ASP A 33 22.37 26.31 -11.99
N ARG A 34 21.53 25.85 -11.06
CA ARG A 34 21.07 24.46 -11.03
C ARG A 34 20.19 24.13 -12.22
N ILE A 35 19.34 25.05 -12.64
CA ILE A 35 18.44 24.87 -13.78
C ILE A 35 19.25 24.80 -15.07
N ALA A 36 20.24 25.70 -15.24
CA ALA A 36 21.16 25.69 -16.37
C ALA A 36 21.97 24.38 -16.43
N LEU A 37 22.40 23.86 -15.28
CA LEU A 37 23.08 22.57 -15.19
C LEU A 37 22.18 21.41 -15.62
N VAL A 38 20.91 21.39 -15.18
CA VAL A 38 19.93 20.36 -15.58
C VAL A 38 19.70 20.40 -17.09
N GLU A 39 19.53 21.58 -17.67
CA GLU A 39 19.35 21.75 -19.11
C GLU A 39 20.57 21.26 -19.89
N ALA A 40 21.77 21.72 -19.53
CA ALA A 40 23.01 21.33 -20.21
C ALA A 40 23.27 19.82 -20.11
N TYR A 41 23.09 19.27 -18.91
CA TYR A 41 23.27 17.83 -18.67
C TYR A 41 22.27 16.98 -19.46
N ALA A 42 20.99 17.38 -19.47
CA ALA A 42 19.97 16.65 -20.19
C ALA A 42 20.18 16.66 -21.71
N LYS A 43 20.64 17.79 -22.26
CA LYS A 43 20.96 17.92 -23.67
C LYS A 43 22.19 17.09 -24.04
N GLU A 44 23.25 17.15 -23.25
CA GLU A 44 24.50 16.42 -23.51
C GLU A 44 24.32 14.89 -23.43
N ASN A 45 23.46 14.42 -22.52
CA ASN A 45 23.20 12.99 -22.34
C ASN A 45 22.00 12.46 -23.16
N GLY A 46 21.40 13.24 -24.05
CA GLY A 46 20.28 12.81 -24.89
C GLY A 46 18.96 12.58 -24.13
N PHE A 47 18.79 13.14 -22.92
CA PHE A 47 17.55 13.08 -22.15
C PHE A 47 16.60 14.23 -22.47
N TRP A 48 17.05 15.21 -23.23
CA TRP A 48 16.22 16.34 -23.66
C TRP A 48 15.24 15.90 -24.72
N ARG A 49 14.00 16.39 -24.64
CA ARG A 49 12.97 16.11 -25.62
C ARG A 49 13.38 16.65 -26.99
N ASP A 50 13.46 15.77 -27.96
CA ASP A 50 13.59 16.09 -29.37
C ASP A 50 12.34 15.60 -30.10
N ALA A 51 11.59 16.50 -30.72
CA ALA A 51 10.35 16.18 -31.42
C ALA A 51 10.59 15.39 -32.73
N GLU A 52 11.79 15.46 -33.28
CA GLU A 52 12.17 14.76 -34.51
C GLU A 52 12.79 13.37 -34.24
N TYR A 53 13.19 13.10 -32.99
CA TYR A 53 13.76 11.82 -32.62
C TYR A 53 12.67 10.83 -32.23
N ALA A 54 12.58 9.74 -32.96
CA ALA A 54 11.67 8.63 -32.65
C ALA A 54 12.45 7.43 -32.08
N PRO A 55 12.43 7.19 -30.76
CA PRO A 55 13.05 6.02 -30.16
C PRO A 55 12.45 4.71 -30.69
N ILE A 56 13.28 3.66 -30.74
CA ILE A 56 12.81 2.32 -31.06
C ILE A 56 12.36 1.66 -29.76
N TYR A 57 11.07 1.35 -29.67
CA TYR A 57 10.45 0.70 -28.52
C TYR A 57 10.14 -0.76 -28.82
N THR A 58 10.12 -1.59 -27.78
CA THR A 58 9.68 -2.99 -27.89
C THR A 58 8.22 -3.07 -28.26
N ASP A 59 7.40 -2.16 -27.69
CA ASP A 59 5.96 -2.03 -27.96
C ASP A 59 5.52 -0.59 -27.81
N THR A 60 4.35 -0.25 -28.39
CA THR A 60 3.80 1.10 -28.38
C THR A 60 2.31 1.08 -28.07
N LEU A 61 1.85 2.02 -27.24
CA LEU A 61 0.45 2.25 -26.96
C LEU A 61 0.03 3.61 -27.46
N HIS A 62 -1.16 3.69 -28.07
CA HIS A 62 -1.75 4.93 -28.52
C HIS A 62 -2.98 5.25 -27.68
N LEU A 63 -3.03 6.46 -27.13
CA LEU A 63 -4.19 6.98 -26.39
C LEU A 63 -4.65 8.30 -27.02
N ASP A 64 -5.87 8.32 -27.53
CA ASP A 64 -6.53 9.57 -27.90
C ASP A 64 -7.00 10.28 -26.62
N MET A 65 -6.37 11.40 -26.30
CA MET A 65 -6.69 12.21 -25.10
C MET A 65 -8.14 12.72 -25.13
N GLY A 66 -8.76 12.82 -26.30
CA GLY A 66 -10.18 13.20 -26.46
C GLY A 66 -11.15 12.14 -25.95
N THR A 67 -10.71 10.90 -25.76
CA THR A 67 -11.53 9.81 -25.24
C THR A 67 -11.54 9.73 -23.71
N ILE A 68 -10.70 10.53 -23.02
CA ILE A 68 -10.63 10.52 -21.57
C ILE A 68 -11.88 11.17 -20.98
N VAL A 69 -12.54 10.43 -20.09
CA VAL A 69 -13.72 10.90 -19.36
C VAL A 69 -13.42 11.00 -17.85
N PRO A 70 -14.15 11.83 -17.08
CA PRO A 70 -14.07 11.81 -15.64
C PRO A 70 -14.31 10.41 -15.08
N ALA A 71 -13.44 9.96 -14.19
CA ALA A 71 -13.46 8.59 -13.68
C ALA A 71 -13.00 8.50 -12.22
N ILE A 72 -13.35 7.38 -11.59
CA ILE A 72 -12.80 6.89 -10.33
C ILE A 72 -12.22 5.50 -10.56
N SER A 73 -11.46 4.97 -9.61
CA SER A 73 -10.95 3.59 -9.66
C SER A 73 -11.35 2.82 -8.42
N GLY A 74 -11.90 1.64 -8.59
CA GLY A 74 -12.33 0.77 -7.50
C GLY A 74 -13.38 -0.26 -7.96
N PRO A 75 -13.84 -1.09 -7.03
CA PRO A 75 -13.78 -0.97 -5.56
C PRO A 75 -12.55 -1.59 -4.87
N LYS A 76 -11.69 -2.33 -5.59
CA LYS A 76 -10.66 -3.17 -4.94
C LYS A 76 -9.23 -2.91 -5.42
N ARG A 77 -9.05 -2.37 -6.62
CA ARG A 77 -7.72 -2.22 -7.25
C ARG A 77 -7.59 -0.88 -7.97
N PRO A 78 -6.38 -0.32 -8.08
CA PRO A 78 -6.15 0.94 -8.78
C PRO A 78 -6.52 0.90 -10.28
N GLN A 79 -6.43 -0.26 -10.92
CA GLN A 79 -6.75 -0.45 -12.32
C GLN A 79 -8.25 -0.69 -12.60
N ASP A 80 -9.09 -0.82 -11.59
CA ASP A 80 -10.52 -0.99 -11.76
C ASP A 80 -11.15 0.35 -12.19
N PHE A 81 -11.13 0.61 -13.49
CA PHE A 81 -11.64 1.87 -14.07
C PHE A 81 -13.16 1.93 -14.04
N VAL A 82 -13.71 3.03 -13.53
CA VAL A 82 -15.14 3.31 -13.52
C VAL A 82 -15.39 4.74 -13.98
N ALA A 83 -16.09 4.91 -15.11
CA ALA A 83 -16.50 6.24 -15.55
C ALA A 83 -17.45 6.87 -14.50
N LEU A 84 -17.31 8.16 -14.22
CA LEU A 84 -18.02 8.84 -13.13
C LEU A 84 -19.55 8.75 -13.29
N ASN A 85 -20.05 8.88 -14.51
CA ASN A 85 -21.48 8.76 -14.83
C ASN A 85 -22.00 7.31 -14.73
N ALA A 86 -21.13 6.32 -14.66
CA ALA A 86 -21.49 4.92 -14.47
C ALA A 86 -21.26 4.44 -13.02
N ALA A 87 -20.71 5.28 -12.14
CA ALA A 87 -20.25 4.88 -10.81
C ALA A 87 -21.35 4.26 -9.95
N LYS A 88 -22.56 4.83 -9.96
CA LYS A 88 -23.72 4.29 -9.25
C LYS A 88 -24.12 2.90 -9.73
N ALA A 89 -24.21 2.72 -11.04
CA ALA A 89 -24.59 1.44 -11.64
C ALA A 89 -23.52 0.37 -11.43
N ALA A 90 -22.24 0.75 -11.57
CA ALA A 90 -21.11 -0.13 -11.31
C ALA A 90 -21.10 -0.60 -9.84
N PHE A 91 -21.29 0.31 -8.89
CA PHE A 91 -21.38 -0.05 -7.47
C PHE A 91 -22.55 -1.03 -7.20
N SER A 92 -23.71 -0.78 -7.79
CA SER A 92 -24.87 -1.68 -7.64
C SER A 92 -24.60 -3.09 -8.20
N SER A 93 -23.88 -3.19 -9.33
CA SER A 93 -23.44 -4.48 -9.89
C SER A 93 -22.45 -5.19 -8.96
N GLU A 94 -21.45 -4.47 -8.44
CA GLU A 94 -20.47 -5.01 -7.50
C GLU A 94 -21.12 -5.55 -6.20
N MET A 95 -22.14 -4.85 -5.70
CA MET A 95 -22.91 -5.30 -4.54
C MET A 95 -23.55 -6.66 -4.77
N LYS A 96 -24.10 -6.89 -5.97
CA LYS A 96 -24.76 -8.14 -6.34
C LYS A 96 -23.75 -9.24 -6.66
N ASP A 97 -22.78 -8.93 -7.51
CA ASP A 97 -21.94 -9.94 -8.17
C ASP A 97 -20.70 -10.29 -7.33
N THR A 98 -20.08 -9.27 -6.70
CA THR A 98 -18.83 -9.43 -5.94
C THR A 98 -19.06 -9.56 -4.44
N PHE A 99 -19.81 -8.64 -3.86
CA PHE A 99 -20.02 -8.63 -2.40
C PHE A 99 -21.17 -9.53 -1.96
N GLN A 100 -22.14 -9.82 -2.85
CA GLN A 100 -23.33 -10.65 -2.59
C GLN A 100 -24.07 -10.18 -1.32
N ARG A 101 -24.31 -8.87 -1.24
CA ARG A 101 -25.00 -8.22 -0.10
C ARG A 101 -26.13 -7.33 -0.59
N PRO A 102 -27.23 -7.25 0.16
CA PRO A 102 -28.36 -6.37 -0.18
C PRO A 102 -27.99 -4.89 -0.01
N MET A 103 -28.56 -4.05 -0.87
CA MET A 103 -28.39 -2.59 -0.82
C MET A 103 -29.34 -1.90 0.17
N ASP A 104 -30.48 -2.52 0.44
CA ASP A 104 -31.63 -1.96 1.17
C ASP A 104 -31.64 -2.26 2.68
N LYS A 105 -30.68 -3.04 3.15
CA LYS A 105 -30.55 -3.33 4.58
C LYS A 105 -30.06 -2.09 5.32
N GLU A 106 -30.88 -1.61 6.27
CA GLU A 106 -30.56 -0.46 7.12
C GLU A 106 -30.37 -0.89 8.58
N ILE A 107 -29.35 -0.35 9.23
CA ILE A 107 -29.03 -0.56 10.64
C ILE A 107 -29.03 0.80 11.34
N ALA A 108 -29.80 0.93 12.41
CA ALA A 108 -29.79 2.14 13.23
C ALA A 108 -28.41 2.29 13.91
N VAL A 109 -27.92 3.52 14.01
CA VAL A 109 -26.68 3.83 14.74
C VAL A 109 -27.04 4.29 16.14
N GLU A 110 -26.49 3.66 17.15
CA GLU A 110 -26.79 3.96 18.54
C GLU A 110 -26.46 5.43 18.88
N GLY A 111 -27.41 6.15 19.42
CA GLY A 111 -27.28 7.55 19.79
C GLY A 111 -27.38 8.56 18.65
N GLU A 112 -27.65 8.12 17.41
CA GLU A 112 -27.72 8.97 16.24
C GLU A 112 -29.08 8.89 15.53
N GLU A 113 -29.45 9.93 14.80
CA GLU A 113 -30.73 10.01 14.07
C GLU A 113 -30.66 9.40 12.66
N TYR A 114 -29.55 8.79 12.28
CA TYR A 114 -29.34 8.22 10.94
C TYR A 114 -29.11 6.70 11.00
N THR A 115 -29.35 6.04 9.88
CA THR A 115 -29.08 4.62 9.71
C THR A 115 -27.82 4.41 8.87
N MET A 116 -27.15 3.25 9.04
CA MET A 116 -26.12 2.77 8.14
C MET A 116 -26.70 1.75 7.16
N ARG A 117 -26.24 1.84 5.90
CA ARG A 117 -26.51 0.85 4.84
C ARG A 117 -25.31 0.64 3.97
N SER A 118 -25.31 -0.42 3.16
CA SER A 118 -24.27 -0.64 2.16
C SER A 118 -24.16 0.55 1.18
N GLY A 119 -22.95 0.89 0.79
CA GLY A 119 -22.66 2.03 -0.09
C GLY A 119 -22.45 3.37 0.62
N LYS A 120 -22.71 3.48 1.92
CA LYS A 120 -22.36 4.71 2.65
C LYS A 120 -20.85 4.92 2.67
N VAL A 121 -20.42 6.13 2.34
CA VAL A 121 -19.02 6.57 2.43
C VAL A 121 -18.72 6.89 3.89
N VAL A 122 -17.89 6.10 4.54
CA VAL A 122 -17.52 6.30 5.96
C VAL A 122 -16.14 6.94 6.12
N ILE A 123 -15.31 6.92 5.07
CA ILE A 123 -14.02 7.60 5.03
C ILE A 123 -13.91 8.38 3.71
N ALA A 124 -13.60 9.68 3.80
CA ALA A 124 -13.26 10.51 2.67
C ALA A 124 -11.95 11.26 2.97
N SER A 125 -10.88 10.98 2.22
CA SER A 125 -9.56 11.49 2.55
C SER A 125 -8.84 12.10 1.37
N ILE A 126 -8.39 13.33 1.52
CA ILE A 126 -7.40 13.94 0.63
C ILE A 126 -6.03 13.57 1.19
N THR A 127 -5.30 12.70 0.48
CA THR A 127 -4.00 12.17 0.91
C THR A 127 -2.89 12.49 -0.09
N SER A 128 -1.65 12.38 0.34
CA SER A 128 -0.48 12.97 -0.31
C SER A 128 -0.06 12.35 -1.64
N CYS A 129 -0.42 11.14 -1.96
CA CYS A 129 0.26 10.35 -2.98
C CYS A 129 0.52 11.09 -4.30
N THR A 130 -0.39 11.03 -5.27
CA THR A 130 -0.17 11.59 -6.61
C THR A 130 -0.46 13.09 -6.71
N ASN A 131 -1.23 13.63 -5.77
CA ASN A 131 -1.87 14.94 -5.92
C ASN A 131 -1.05 16.10 -5.34
N THR A 132 -0.06 15.83 -4.52
CA THR A 132 0.74 16.85 -3.83
C THR A 132 1.51 17.75 -4.79
N SER A 133 2.00 17.20 -5.87
CA SER A 133 2.75 17.94 -6.89
C SER A 133 1.88 18.68 -7.90
N ASN A 134 0.55 18.52 -7.81
CA ASN A 134 -0.40 19.19 -8.70
C ASN A 134 -1.29 20.17 -7.93
N PRO A 135 -0.94 21.46 -7.86
CA PRO A 135 -1.73 22.44 -7.14
C PRO A 135 -3.12 22.67 -7.72
N TYR A 136 -3.35 22.40 -9.01
CA TYR A 136 -4.66 22.60 -9.64
C TYR A 136 -5.76 21.76 -8.98
N VAL A 137 -5.47 20.49 -8.66
CA VAL A 137 -6.47 19.62 -8.02
C VAL A 137 -6.69 19.97 -6.56
N MET A 138 -5.68 20.48 -5.86
CA MET A 138 -5.81 20.89 -4.47
C MET A 138 -6.58 22.22 -4.34
N ILE A 139 -6.25 23.21 -5.17
CA ILE A 139 -7.00 24.46 -5.27
C ILE A 139 -8.44 24.18 -5.72
N GLY A 140 -8.64 23.25 -6.69
CA GLY A 140 -9.96 22.79 -7.12
C GLY A 140 -10.78 22.22 -5.96
N ALA A 141 -10.19 21.38 -5.11
CA ALA A 141 -10.87 20.84 -3.92
C ALA A 141 -11.27 21.94 -2.92
N GLY A 142 -10.37 22.91 -2.68
CA GLY A 142 -10.66 24.08 -1.83
C GLY A 142 -11.80 24.94 -2.38
N LEU A 143 -11.85 25.13 -3.71
CA LEU A 143 -12.95 25.88 -4.35
C LEU A 143 -14.29 25.13 -4.28
N VAL A 144 -14.30 23.80 -4.45
CA VAL A 144 -15.49 22.99 -4.23
C VAL A 144 -15.98 23.15 -2.79
N ALA A 145 -15.06 23.06 -1.82
CA ALA A 145 -15.38 23.25 -0.40
C ALA A 145 -15.95 24.66 -0.13
N ARG A 146 -15.35 25.71 -0.68
CA ARG A 146 -15.81 27.10 -0.58
C ARG A 146 -17.24 27.27 -1.08
N LYS A 147 -17.53 26.79 -2.29
CA LYS A 147 -18.85 26.90 -2.89
C LYS A 147 -19.88 26.08 -2.12
N ALA A 148 -19.52 24.87 -1.66
CA ALA A 148 -20.38 24.03 -0.83
C ALA A 148 -20.70 24.69 0.53
N ALA A 149 -19.69 25.19 1.24
CA ALA A 149 -19.86 25.88 2.52
C ALA A 149 -20.73 27.14 2.40
N ALA A 150 -20.55 27.92 1.32
CA ALA A 150 -21.37 29.10 1.05
C ALA A 150 -22.87 28.76 0.91
N LEU A 151 -23.19 27.63 0.30
CA LEU A 151 -24.55 27.10 0.18
C LEU A 151 -25.04 26.41 1.47
N GLY A 152 -24.15 26.17 2.43
CA GLY A 152 -24.48 25.53 3.71
C GLY A 152 -24.39 24.00 3.68
N LEU A 153 -23.80 23.42 2.64
CA LEU A 153 -23.52 22.00 2.61
C LEU A 153 -22.36 21.67 3.55
N ASN A 154 -22.42 20.49 4.14
CA ASN A 154 -21.35 19.92 4.95
C ASN A 154 -21.24 18.41 4.64
N ARG A 155 -20.12 17.80 5.04
CA ARG A 155 -20.00 16.33 5.01
C ARG A 155 -21.13 15.68 5.79
N LYS A 156 -21.50 14.49 5.42
CA LYS A 156 -22.50 13.72 6.20
C LYS A 156 -21.89 13.30 7.55
N PRO A 157 -22.70 13.20 8.62
CA PRO A 157 -22.21 12.94 9.97
C PRO A 157 -21.43 11.63 10.13
N TRP A 158 -21.77 10.62 9.35
CA TRP A 158 -21.09 9.32 9.36
C TRP A 158 -19.78 9.30 8.57
N VAL A 159 -19.40 10.39 7.87
CA VAL A 159 -18.18 10.45 7.06
C VAL A 159 -17.01 10.99 7.88
N LYS A 160 -16.01 10.19 8.10
CA LYS A 160 -14.71 10.62 8.65
C LYS A 160 -13.87 11.22 7.54
N THR A 161 -13.58 12.51 7.64
CA THR A 161 -12.80 13.27 6.66
C THR A 161 -11.41 13.58 7.18
N SER A 162 -10.45 13.75 6.27
CA SER A 162 -9.09 14.19 6.61
C SER A 162 -8.39 14.83 5.42
N LEU A 163 -7.49 15.77 5.72
CA LEU A 163 -6.54 16.37 4.77
C LEU A 163 -5.12 16.04 5.25
N ALA A 164 -4.37 15.29 4.45
CA ALA A 164 -2.99 14.93 4.73
C ALA A 164 -2.12 15.15 3.46
N PRO A 165 -1.75 16.40 3.15
CA PRO A 165 -0.95 16.70 1.96
C PRO A 165 0.47 16.19 2.11
N GLY A 166 1.20 16.01 1.01
CA GLY A 166 2.56 15.49 1.04
C GLY A 166 3.64 16.54 1.35
N SER A 167 3.26 17.82 1.42
CA SER A 167 4.21 18.91 1.65
C SER A 167 3.55 20.08 2.40
N GLN A 168 4.32 20.73 3.26
CA GLN A 168 3.91 21.97 3.93
C GLN A 168 3.63 23.14 2.96
N VAL A 169 4.17 23.09 1.75
CA VAL A 169 3.88 24.08 0.70
C VAL A 169 2.40 24.03 0.29
N VAL A 170 1.77 22.84 0.32
CA VAL A 170 0.34 22.70 0.04
C VAL A 170 -0.49 23.50 1.04
N SER A 171 -0.20 23.38 2.33
CA SER A 171 -0.87 24.19 3.36
C SER A 171 -0.61 25.68 3.13
N ALA A 172 0.63 26.08 2.78
CA ALA A 172 0.95 27.48 2.53
C ALA A 172 0.14 28.09 1.38
N TYR A 173 0.00 27.42 0.24
CA TYR A 173 -0.78 27.98 -0.84
C TYR A 173 -2.30 27.87 -0.62
N LEU A 174 -2.80 26.87 0.12
CA LEU A 174 -4.21 26.81 0.53
C LEU A 174 -4.56 27.95 1.50
N GLU A 175 -3.67 28.28 2.43
CA GLU A 175 -3.79 29.45 3.32
C GLU A 175 -3.75 30.76 2.52
N ALA A 176 -2.76 30.92 1.62
CA ALA A 176 -2.63 32.10 0.76
C ALA A 176 -3.83 32.31 -0.18
N ALA A 177 -4.48 31.22 -0.61
CA ALA A 177 -5.72 31.24 -1.39
C ALA A 177 -6.96 31.44 -0.51
N ASP A 178 -6.82 31.46 0.82
CA ASP A 178 -7.91 31.53 1.79
C ASP A 178 -8.89 30.34 1.64
N LEU A 179 -8.37 29.14 1.28
CA LEU A 179 -9.14 27.93 1.03
C LEU A 179 -9.08 26.91 2.19
N GLN A 180 -8.07 26.98 3.06
CA GLN A 180 -7.94 26.06 4.19
C GLN A 180 -9.18 26.13 5.11
N LYS A 181 -9.63 27.34 5.44
CA LYS A 181 -10.84 27.55 6.26
C LYS A 181 -12.11 26.97 5.64
N ASP A 182 -12.19 26.97 4.30
CA ASP A 182 -13.35 26.44 3.58
C ASP A 182 -13.33 24.90 3.61
N LEU A 183 -12.13 24.30 3.47
CA LEU A 183 -11.93 22.85 3.66
C LEU A 183 -12.25 22.43 5.11
N ASP A 184 -11.79 23.19 6.10
CA ASP A 184 -12.10 22.94 7.51
C ASP A 184 -13.61 23.03 7.77
N ALA A 185 -14.30 23.98 7.16
CA ALA A 185 -15.75 24.18 7.32
C ALA A 185 -16.57 22.96 6.82
N VAL A 186 -16.09 22.24 5.82
CA VAL A 186 -16.70 20.99 5.33
C VAL A 186 -16.04 19.74 5.92
N GLY A 187 -15.19 19.90 6.94
CA GLY A 187 -14.61 18.84 7.76
C GLY A 187 -13.26 18.29 7.31
N PHE A 188 -12.64 18.82 6.22
CA PHE A 188 -11.32 18.39 5.76
C PHE A 188 -10.19 19.13 6.49
N ASN A 189 -10.06 18.85 7.79
CA ASN A 189 -9.01 19.43 8.62
C ASN A 189 -7.64 18.79 8.30
N LEU A 190 -6.59 19.62 8.41
CA LEU A 190 -5.22 19.13 8.33
C LEU A 190 -4.90 18.24 9.53
N VAL A 191 -4.61 16.96 9.27
CA VAL A 191 -4.29 15.96 10.30
C VAL A 191 -2.80 15.58 10.33
N GLY A 192 -2.05 15.94 9.31
CA GLY A 192 -0.64 15.64 9.17
C GLY A 192 -0.18 15.72 7.72
N TYR A 193 1.04 15.32 7.45
CA TYR A 193 1.63 15.28 6.11
C TYR A 193 2.01 13.86 5.74
N GLY A 194 1.69 13.43 4.51
CA GLY A 194 2.10 12.13 4.00
C GLY A 194 0.94 11.16 3.70
N CYS A 195 1.26 9.88 3.68
CA CYS A 195 0.37 8.81 3.21
C CYS A 195 -0.68 8.34 4.24
N ALA A 196 -1.18 9.19 5.13
CA ALA A 196 -2.03 8.82 6.27
C ALA A 196 -3.08 7.74 5.96
N THR A 197 -4.17 8.08 5.31
CA THR A 197 -5.26 7.14 4.99
C THR A 197 -4.85 6.08 3.96
N CYS A 198 -3.99 6.42 3.01
CA CYS A 198 -3.55 5.49 1.97
C CYS A 198 -2.85 4.23 2.50
N ILE A 199 -2.40 4.22 3.75
CA ILE A 199 -1.79 3.07 4.44
C ILE A 199 -2.52 2.69 5.75
N GLY A 200 -3.80 3.05 5.87
CA GLY A 200 -4.60 2.66 7.01
C GLY A 200 -4.40 3.47 8.30
N ASN A 201 -3.78 4.64 8.22
CA ASN A 201 -3.51 5.50 9.38
C ASN A 201 -4.60 6.55 9.65
N SER A 202 -5.83 6.33 9.20
CA SER A 202 -6.98 7.19 9.53
C SER A 202 -7.44 7.05 10.98
N GLY A 203 -6.95 6.03 11.68
CA GLY A 203 -7.50 5.60 12.96
C GLY A 203 -8.89 4.93 12.82
N PRO A 204 -9.47 4.44 13.93
CA PRO A 204 -10.75 3.74 13.92
C PRO A 204 -11.90 4.69 13.53
N LEU A 205 -12.98 4.13 13.02
CA LEU A 205 -14.27 4.82 12.91
C LEU A 205 -14.84 5.06 14.32
N GLN A 206 -15.91 5.84 14.40
CA GLN A 206 -16.70 5.92 15.63
C GLN A 206 -17.21 4.52 15.98
N PRO A 207 -17.16 4.10 17.27
CA PRO A 207 -17.53 2.73 17.67
C PRO A 207 -18.92 2.33 17.21
N GLU A 208 -19.89 3.25 17.28
CA GLU A 208 -21.29 3.03 16.93
C GLU A 208 -21.45 2.77 15.41
N ILE A 209 -20.64 3.43 14.58
CA ILE A 209 -20.60 3.20 13.12
C ILE A 209 -19.96 1.84 12.81
N SER A 210 -18.83 1.52 13.44
CA SER A 210 -18.17 0.21 13.29
C SER A 210 -19.10 -0.93 13.71
N GLN A 211 -19.82 -0.75 14.82
CA GLN A 211 -20.79 -1.73 15.31
C GLN A 211 -21.92 -1.94 14.31
N ALA A 212 -22.54 -0.86 13.80
CA ALA A 212 -23.63 -0.94 12.83
C ALA A 212 -23.18 -1.63 11.52
N ILE A 213 -21.93 -1.37 11.06
CA ILE A 213 -21.34 -2.04 9.90
C ILE A 213 -21.21 -3.54 10.15
N ALA A 214 -20.71 -3.93 11.33
CA ALA A 214 -20.50 -5.33 11.70
C ALA A 214 -21.83 -6.08 11.88
N GLU A 215 -22.79 -5.53 12.61
CA GLU A 215 -24.12 -6.12 12.83
C GLU A 215 -24.91 -6.29 11.53
N GLY A 216 -24.77 -5.31 10.63
CA GLY A 216 -25.42 -5.33 9.33
C GLY A 216 -24.73 -6.21 8.32
N ASP A 217 -23.48 -6.62 8.54
CA ASP A 217 -22.57 -7.16 7.53
C ASP A 217 -22.56 -6.28 6.27
N LEU A 218 -22.48 -4.94 6.51
CA LEU A 218 -22.62 -3.93 5.47
C LEU A 218 -21.32 -3.77 4.65
N VAL A 219 -21.48 -3.38 3.39
CA VAL A 219 -20.36 -2.94 2.53
C VAL A 219 -20.22 -1.42 2.68
N ALA A 220 -19.50 -0.98 3.72
CA ALA A 220 -19.09 0.41 3.86
C ALA A 220 -18.01 0.76 2.85
N THR A 221 -17.94 2.05 2.47
CA THR A 221 -17.05 2.51 1.41
C THR A 221 -16.10 3.61 1.87
N ALA A 222 -14.92 3.69 1.23
CA ALA A 222 -13.97 4.78 1.36
C ALA A 222 -13.70 5.43 0.00
N VAL A 223 -13.54 6.74 -0.03
CA VAL A 223 -13.10 7.51 -1.20
C VAL A 223 -11.87 8.31 -0.83
N LEU A 224 -10.78 8.12 -1.55
CA LEU A 224 -9.51 8.75 -1.22
C LEU A 224 -8.72 9.18 -2.46
N SER A 225 -7.95 10.26 -2.34
CA SER A 225 -7.07 10.74 -3.41
C SER A 225 -5.70 10.05 -3.39
N GLY A 226 -5.68 8.76 -3.04
CA GLY A 226 -4.49 7.94 -3.02
C GLY A 226 -4.16 7.28 -4.34
N ASN A 227 -3.21 6.34 -4.31
CA ASN A 227 -2.83 5.52 -5.47
C ASN A 227 -3.04 4.01 -5.23
N ARG A 228 -3.51 3.62 -4.04
CA ARG A 228 -3.78 2.22 -3.67
C ARG A 228 -5.07 2.12 -2.88
N ASN A 229 -5.92 1.17 -3.25
CA ASN A 229 -7.24 0.95 -2.65
C ASN A 229 -7.54 -0.52 -2.37
N PHE A 230 -6.51 -1.33 -2.16
CA PHE A 230 -6.69 -2.75 -1.88
C PHE A 230 -7.55 -2.98 -0.63
N GLU A 231 -8.40 -4.00 -0.68
CA GLU A 231 -9.26 -4.36 0.44
C GLU A 231 -8.45 -4.69 1.70
N GLY A 232 -8.92 -4.21 2.86
CA GLY A 232 -8.22 -4.39 4.14
C GLY A 232 -7.03 -3.44 4.36
N ARG A 233 -6.67 -2.61 3.35
CA ARG A 233 -5.57 -1.64 3.46
C ARG A 233 -5.97 -0.35 4.15
N ILE A 234 -7.14 0.20 3.82
CA ILE A 234 -7.58 1.53 4.26
C ILE A 234 -8.16 1.48 5.66
N SER A 235 -9.07 0.55 5.90
CA SER A 235 -9.71 0.30 7.18
C SER A 235 -10.25 -1.14 7.23
N PRO A 236 -10.23 -1.81 8.38
CA PRO A 236 -10.85 -3.13 8.53
C PRO A 236 -12.37 -3.10 8.35
N ASP A 237 -13.02 -1.95 8.60
CA ASP A 237 -14.47 -1.78 8.50
C ASP A 237 -14.94 -1.50 7.07
N VAL A 238 -14.02 -1.25 6.12
CA VAL A 238 -14.34 -0.84 4.75
C VAL A 238 -13.97 -1.95 3.77
N ARG A 239 -14.94 -2.34 2.93
CA ARG A 239 -14.74 -3.40 1.92
C ARG A 239 -14.57 -2.84 0.51
N ALA A 240 -15.20 -1.70 0.20
CA ALA A 240 -15.13 -1.07 -1.12
C ALA A 240 -14.37 0.25 -1.03
N ASN A 241 -13.24 0.34 -1.73
CA ASN A 241 -12.35 1.49 -1.68
C ASN A 241 -12.21 2.11 -3.07
N TYR A 242 -12.42 3.42 -3.17
CA TYR A 242 -12.36 4.14 -4.44
C TYR A 242 -11.27 5.21 -4.43
N LEU A 243 -10.51 5.26 -5.50
CA LEU A 243 -9.56 6.34 -5.77
C LEU A 243 -10.27 7.42 -6.60
N ALA A 244 -10.16 8.66 -6.17
CA ALA A 244 -10.76 9.81 -6.81
C ALA A 244 -9.84 11.04 -6.72
N SER A 245 -10.06 12.05 -7.57
CA SER A 245 -9.38 13.33 -7.44
C SER A 245 -9.81 14.05 -6.14
N PRO A 246 -8.97 14.94 -5.56
CA PRO A 246 -9.31 15.71 -4.37
C PRO A 246 -10.67 16.43 -4.43
N PRO A 247 -11.06 17.09 -5.54
CA PRO A 247 -12.39 17.69 -5.64
C PRO A 247 -13.53 16.65 -5.56
N LEU A 248 -13.37 15.47 -6.18
CA LEU A 248 -14.35 14.40 -6.10
C LEU A 248 -14.41 13.76 -4.72
N VAL A 249 -13.29 13.69 -3.99
CA VAL A 249 -13.29 13.25 -2.58
C VAL A 249 -14.18 14.16 -1.73
N VAL A 250 -14.08 15.49 -1.92
CA VAL A 250 -14.98 16.45 -1.25
C VAL A 250 -16.44 16.19 -1.65
N ALA A 251 -16.72 16.03 -2.94
CA ALA A 251 -18.07 15.77 -3.43
C ALA A 251 -18.69 14.50 -2.82
N TYR A 252 -17.94 13.40 -2.76
CA TYR A 252 -18.42 12.15 -2.15
C TYR A 252 -18.60 12.27 -0.62
N ALA A 253 -17.82 13.11 0.06
CA ALA A 253 -18.03 13.38 1.49
C ALA A 253 -19.35 14.15 1.73
N LEU A 254 -19.69 15.10 0.84
CA LEU A 254 -20.95 15.83 0.87
C LEU A 254 -22.15 14.93 0.55
N ALA A 255 -22.02 14.05 -0.43
CA ALA A 255 -23.03 13.05 -0.79
C ALA A 255 -23.19 11.96 0.29
N GLY A 256 -22.08 11.51 0.88
CA GLY A 256 -22.02 10.47 1.92
C GLY A 256 -22.35 9.05 1.43
N THR A 257 -22.37 8.81 0.12
CA THR A 257 -22.73 7.50 -0.47
C THR A 257 -22.10 7.31 -1.85
N MET A 258 -21.81 6.06 -2.20
CA MET A 258 -21.49 5.66 -3.57
C MET A 258 -22.74 5.36 -4.42
N ASP A 259 -23.89 5.17 -3.76
CA ASP A 259 -25.20 5.00 -4.44
C ASP A 259 -25.76 6.35 -4.88
N ILE A 260 -25.01 7.04 -5.72
CA ILE A 260 -25.34 8.36 -6.28
C ILE A 260 -24.73 8.52 -7.67
N ASP A 261 -25.49 9.10 -8.58
CA ASP A 261 -24.95 9.64 -9.82
C ASP A 261 -24.63 11.13 -9.62
N LEU A 262 -23.36 11.45 -9.42
CA LEU A 262 -22.90 12.82 -9.20
C LEU A 262 -23.19 13.76 -10.38
N SER A 263 -23.49 13.24 -11.57
CA SER A 263 -23.80 14.04 -12.76
C SER A 263 -25.24 14.54 -12.80
N SER A 264 -26.16 13.83 -12.14
CA SER A 264 -27.62 14.07 -12.28
C SER A 264 -28.37 14.14 -10.95
N GLU A 265 -27.81 13.64 -9.86
CA GLU A 265 -28.47 13.63 -8.54
C GLU A 265 -27.88 14.69 -7.59
N PRO A 266 -28.67 15.25 -6.68
CA PRO A 266 -28.22 16.29 -5.77
C PRO A 266 -27.31 15.73 -4.66
N LEU A 267 -26.27 16.49 -4.30
CA LEU A 267 -25.38 16.20 -3.16
C LEU A 267 -26.07 16.46 -1.81
N GLY A 268 -27.06 17.32 -1.78
CA GLY A 268 -27.81 17.76 -0.64
C GLY A 268 -28.65 18.98 -0.95
N GLN A 269 -29.16 19.63 0.10
CA GLN A 269 -29.95 20.84 -0.04
C GLN A 269 -29.23 22.04 0.58
N ASP A 270 -29.43 23.21 0.01
CA ASP A 270 -28.93 24.48 0.52
C ASP A 270 -29.74 24.93 1.76
N LYS A 271 -29.36 26.09 2.31
CA LYS A 271 -30.04 26.72 3.46
C LYS A 271 -31.51 27.04 3.24
N ASN A 272 -31.97 27.07 1.98
CA ASN A 272 -33.35 27.36 1.57
C ASN A 272 -34.11 26.09 1.19
N GLY A 273 -33.51 24.91 1.31
CA GLY A 273 -34.08 23.63 0.92
C GLY A 273 -34.03 23.35 -0.57
N GLN A 274 -33.21 24.07 -1.35
CA GLN A 274 -33.04 23.83 -2.78
C GLN A 274 -31.96 22.77 -3.01
N ASP A 275 -32.21 21.88 -3.94
CA ASP A 275 -31.25 20.84 -4.31
C ASP A 275 -29.98 21.43 -4.92
N VAL A 276 -28.82 20.97 -4.43
CA VAL A 276 -27.50 21.39 -4.90
C VAL A 276 -26.82 20.23 -5.61
N PHE A 277 -26.44 20.46 -6.85
CA PHE A 277 -25.78 19.48 -7.71
C PHE A 277 -24.27 19.74 -7.78
N LEU A 278 -23.50 18.74 -8.20
CA LEU A 278 -22.05 18.88 -8.37
C LEU A 278 -21.68 20.06 -9.28
N LYS A 279 -22.41 20.26 -10.36
CA LYS A 279 -22.20 21.38 -11.32
C LYS A 279 -22.30 22.77 -10.67
N ASP A 280 -23.08 22.92 -9.60
CA ASP A 280 -23.34 24.21 -8.94
C ASP A 280 -22.13 24.63 -8.08
N ILE A 281 -21.33 23.66 -7.63
CA ILE A 281 -20.14 23.87 -6.79
C ILE A 281 -18.82 23.59 -7.51
N TRP A 282 -18.85 23.06 -8.73
CA TRP A 282 -17.63 22.76 -9.50
C TRP A 282 -16.98 24.04 -10.01
N PRO A 283 -15.67 24.26 -9.74
CA PRO A 283 -14.98 25.44 -10.24
C PRO A 283 -14.68 25.34 -11.73
N SER A 284 -14.61 26.48 -12.40
CA SER A 284 -14.09 26.54 -13.77
C SER A 284 -12.56 26.38 -13.78
N SER A 285 -12.02 25.91 -14.91
CA SER A 285 -10.57 25.79 -15.09
C SER A 285 -9.87 27.15 -14.95
N GLN A 286 -10.55 28.24 -15.33
CA GLN A 286 -10.02 29.60 -15.21
C GLN A 286 -9.90 30.03 -13.72
N GLU A 287 -10.94 29.81 -12.89
CA GLU A 287 -10.90 30.10 -11.45
C GLU A 287 -9.73 29.39 -10.78
N VAL A 288 -9.51 28.11 -11.13
CA VAL A 288 -8.41 27.33 -10.58
C VAL A 288 -7.06 27.88 -11.03
N ALA A 289 -6.89 28.15 -12.33
CA ALA A 289 -5.63 28.64 -12.89
C ALA A 289 -5.21 30.00 -12.28
N GLU A 290 -6.15 30.94 -12.15
CA GLU A 290 -5.92 32.26 -11.57
C GLU A 290 -5.44 32.16 -10.10
N LEU A 291 -6.02 31.25 -9.31
CA LEU A 291 -5.59 31.03 -7.94
C LEU A 291 -4.23 30.35 -7.88
N VAL A 292 -3.97 29.35 -8.70
CA VAL A 292 -2.67 28.67 -8.76
C VAL A 292 -1.57 29.69 -9.08
N GLU A 293 -1.75 30.51 -10.13
CA GLU A 293 -0.76 31.50 -10.52
C GLU A 293 -0.46 32.51 -9.39
N ARG A 294 -1.48 32.91 -8.65
CA ARG A 294 -1.36 33.90 -7.57
C ARG A 294 -0.74 33.34 -6.29
N THR A 295 -0.95 32.05 -5.97
CA THR A 295 -0.65 31.52 -4.63
C THR A 295 0.47 30.47 -4.61
N VAL A 296 0.74 29.84 -5.74
CA VAL A 296 1.84 28.85 -5.85
C VAL A 296 3.10 29.55 -6.35
N THR A 297 3.81 30.17 -5.42
CA THR A 297 4.94 31.04 -5.74
C THR A 297 6.28 30.42 -5.30
N ARG A 298 7.37 30.87 -5.94
CA ARG A 298 8.73 30.50 -5.58
C ARG A 298 9.02 30.78 -4.10
N GLU A 299 8.55 31.93 -3.60
CA GLU A 299 8.73 32.37 -2.22
C GLU A 299 8.05 31.41 -1.23
N ALA A 300 6.88 30.88 -1.57
CA ALA A 300 6.17 29.89 -0.75
C ALA A 300 7.03 28.62 -0.58
N PHE A 301 7.64 28.14 -1.65
CA PHE A 301 8.56 26.99 -1.58
C PHE A 301 9.81 27.33 -0.77
N GLN A 302 10.48 28.41 -1.06
CA GLN A 302 11.72 28.79 -0.38
C GLN A 302 11.50 28.99 1.12
N SER A 303 10.43 29.67 1.53
CA SER A 303 10.13 29.91 2.94
C SER A 303 9.85 28.63 3.72
N LYS A 304 9.16 27.65 3.12
CA LYS A 304 8.84 26.38 3.80
C LYS A 304 10.01 25.41 3.85
N TYR A 305 10.97 25.52 2.91
CA TYR A 305 12.15 24.64 2.90
C TYR A 305 13.39 25.27 3.54
N ALA A 306 13.38 26.58 3.87
CA ALA A 306 14.52 27.26 4.50
C ALA A 306 14.96 26.61 5.82
N ASP A 307 14.00 26.19 6.64
CA ASP A 307 14.21 25.63 7.97
C ASP A 307 13.87 24.13 8.08
N VAL A 308 13.83 23.41 6.95
CA VAL A 308 13.37 22.00 6.93
C VAL A 308 14.16 21.08 7.87
N PHE A 309 15.46 21.36 8.09
CA PHE A 309 16.31 20.58 8.99
C PHE A 309 16.22 20.98 10.46
N LYS A 310 15.60 22.13 10.76
CA LYS A 310 15.48 22.62 12.13
C LYS A 310 14.44 21.85 12.94
N GLY A 311 13.34 21.43 12.27
CA GLY A 311 12.21 20.80 12.93
C GLY A 311 11.42 21.77 13.82
N ASP A 312 10.40 21.25 14.49
CA ASP A 312 9.60 21.99 15.48
C ASP A 312 10.25 21.97 16.88
N GLU A 313 9.62 22.65 17.83
CA GLU A 313 10.10 22.71 19.22
C GLU A 313 10.18 21.32 19.88
N LYS A 314 9.28 20.41 19.55
CA LYS A 314 9.27 19.04 20.07
C LYS A 314 10.47 18.26 19.53
N TRP A 315 10.75 18.40 18.23
CA TRP A 315 11.93 17.80 17.62
C TRP A 315 13.23 18.32 18.22
N GLN A 316 13.33 19.63 18.43
CA GLN A 316 14.50 20.26 19.04
C GLN A 316 14.67 19.91 20.51
N GLY A 317 13.58 19.60 21.21
CA GLY A 317 13.57 19.18 22.62
C GLY A 317 13.89 17.71 22.85
N VAL A 318 14.17 16.93 21.79
CA VAL A 318 14.55 15.52 21.94
C VAL A 318 15.99 15.43 22.44
N ASP A 319 16.17 14.91 23.64
CA ASP A 319 17.51 14.60 24.18
C ASP A 319 18.15 13.47 23.38
N THR A 320 19.31 13.75 22.80
CA THR A 320 20.09 12.78 22.05
C THR A 320 21.44 12.54 22.72
N THR A 321 21.77 11.29 23.01
CA THR A 321 23.13 10.91 23.38
C THR A 321 23.98 10.76 22.12
N GLN A 322 25.12 11.46 22.07
CA GLN A 322 26.09 11.25 21.01
C GLN A 322 26.86 9.96 21.28
N SER A 323 26.57 8.92 20.51
CA SER A 323 27.30 7.65 20.56
C SER A 323 27.49 7.11 19.13
N GLN A 324 28.47 6.22 18.94
CA GLN A 324 28.71 5.56 17.64
C GLN A 324 27.66 4.48 17.35
N THR A 325 26.98 3.97 18.37
CA THR A 325 25.95 2.94 18.24
C THR A 325 24.65 3.41 18.89
N TYR A 326 23.52 2.96 18.34
CA TYR A 326 22.22 3.20 18.93
C TYR A 326 22.05 2.36 20.20
N ASP A 327 21.57 2.98 21.27
CA ASP A 327 21.15 2.27 22.47
C ASP A 327 19.73 1.73 22.27
N TRP A 328 19.59 0.41 22.16
CA TRP A 328 18.33 -0.28 21.91
C TRP A 328 17.56 -0.51 23.23
N PRO A 329 16.59 0.34 23.61
CA PRO A 329 15.83 0.15 24.86
C PRO A 329 14.99 -1.13 24.77
N ALA A 330 15.30 -2.14 25.57
CA ALA A 330 14.57 -3.41 25.56
C ALA A 330 13.08 -3.27 25.94
N SER A 331 12.71 -2.19 26.63
CA SER A 331 11.33 -1.88 26.99
C SER A 331 10.53 -1.25 25.85
N SER A 332 11.17 -0.78 24.77
CA SER A 332 10.45 -0.19 23.64
C SER A 332 9.58 -1.24 22.94
N THR A 333 8.30 -0.90 22.72
CA THR A 333 7.39 -1.71 21.91
C THR A 333 7.22 -1.18 20.48
N TYR A 334 7.95 -0.11 20.13
CA TYR A 334 7.94 0.49 18.78
C TYR A 334 9.22 0.23 18.00
N VAL A 335 10.38 0.18 18.68
CA VAL A 335 11.68 -0.03 18.04
C VAL A 335 12.43 -1.11 18.81
N GLN A 336 12.80 -2.19 18.12
CA GLN A 336 13.55 -3.31 18.69
C GLN A 336 14.79 -3.58 17.84
N ASN A 337 15.86 -4.05 18.50
CA ASN A 337 17.05 -4.49 17.80
C ASN A 337 16.72 -5.71 16.92
N PRO A 338 16.78 -5.61 15.58
CA PRO A 338 16.37 -6.70 14.72
C PRO A 338 17.41 -7.84 14.70
N PRO A 339 16.97 -9.11 14.54
CA PRO A 339 17.85 -10.27 14.66
C PRO A 339 18.70 -10.55 13.41
N TYR A 340 18.67 -9.70 12.39
CA TYR A 340 19.24 -9.98 11.07
C TYR A 340 20.74 -10.31 11.11
N PHE A 341 21.49 -9.76 12.03
CA PHE A 341 22.94 -9.99 12.15
C PHE A 341 23.33 -10.91 13.31
N GLN A 342 22.36 -11.48 14.03
CA GLN A 342 22.64 -12.42 15.12
C GLN A 342 23.27 -13.70 14.55
N GLY A 343 24.42 -14.11 15.14
CA GLY A 343 25.16 -15.29 14.68
C GLY A 343 25.88 -15.13 13.33
N MET A 344 25.92 -13.92 12.76
CA MET A 344 26.60 -13.66 11.50
C MET A 344 28.11 -13.91 11.61
N SER A 345 28.63 -14.80 10.75
CA SER A 345 30.06 -15.04 10.61
C SER A 345 30.74 -14.00 9.70
N PRO A 346 32.07 -13.76 9.83
CA PRO A 346 32.83 -12.90 8.90
C PRO A 346 32.77 -13.37 7.46
N GLU A 347 32.79 -14.68 7.23
CA GLU A 347 32.70 -15.27 5.91
C GLU A 347 31.25 -15.62 5.55
N PRO A 348 30.88 -15.59 4.25
CA PRO A 348 29.55 -16.04 3.81
C PRO A 348 29.34 -17.51 4.11
N GLY A 349 28.08 -17.93 4.16
CA GLY A 349 27.70 -19.33 4.20
C GLY A 349 27.84 -20.00 2.84
N VAL A 350 27.32 -21.21 2.75
CA VAL A 350 27.08 -21.91 1.49
C VAL A 350 25.59 -22.05 1.28
N ILE A 351 25.14 -21.93 0.03
CA ILE A 351 23.75 -22.24 -0.31
C ILE A 351 23.60 -23.76 -0.22
N THR A 352 22.59 -24.23 0.51
CA THR A 352 22.29 -25.65 0.67
C THR A 352 20.95 -25.98 -0.01
N ASN A 353 20.81 -27.22 -0.41
CA ASN A 353 19.53 -27.76 -0.86
C ASN A 353 18.47 -27.59 0.24
N ILE A 354 17.22 -27.43 -0.16
CA ILE A 354 16.08 -27.41 0.76
C ILE A 354 15.54 -28.83 0.84
N GLU A 355 15.67 -29.45 1.99
CA GLU A 355 15.27 -30.84 2.17
C GLU A 355 14.10 -30.93 3.14
N ASN A 356 13.10 -31.73 2.76
CA ASN A 356 11.94 -32.06 3.59
C ASN A 356 11.18 -30.83 4.14
N ALA A 357 11.12 -29.74 3.38
CA ALA A 357 10.40 -28.55 3.79
C ALA A 357 8.89 -28.81 3.90
N LYS A 358 8.27 -28.20 4.90
CA LYS A 358 6.81 -28.22 5.07
C LYS A 358 6.17 -26.98 4.45
N VAL A 359 4.90 -27.13 4.07
CA VAL A 359 4.12 -26.07 3.45
C VAL A 359 3.50 -25.19 4.53
N LEU A 360 3.91 -23.93 4.60
CA LEU A 360 3.34 -22.98 5.56
C LEU A 360 2.02 -22.40 5.06
N ALA A 361 1.91 -22.12 3.77
CA ALA A 361 0.69 -21.59 3.17
C ALA A 361 0.61 -21.91 1.67
N ILE A 362 -0.62 -22.08 1.18
CA ILE A 362 -0.98 -22.14 -0.24
C ILE A 362 -1.89 -20.95 -0.52
N LEU A 363 -1.41 -20.01 -1.33
CA LEU A 363 -2.06 -18.74 -1.56
C LEU A 363 -2.48 -18.60 -3.02
N GLY A 364 -3.58 -17.89 -3.25
CA GLY A 364 -4.15 -17.65 -4.58
C GLY A 364 -3.38 -16.65 -5.43
N ASP A 365 -4.03 -16.20 -6.50
CA ASP A 365 -3.49 -15.19 -7.41
C ASP A 365 -3.56 -13.80 -6.80
N MET A 366 -2.72 -12.87 -7.28
CA MET A 366 -2.70 -11.47 -6.86
C MET A 366 -2.54 -11.28 -5.34
N ILE A 367 -1.76 -12.12 -4.69
CA ILE A 367 -1.37 -11.89 -3.29
C ILE A 367 -0.49 -10.65 -3.24
N THR A 368 -1.03 -9.59 -2.68
CA THR A 368 -0.32 -8.31 -2.59
C THR A 368 0.65 -8.28 -1.41
N THR A 369 1.61 -7.37 -1.45
CA THR A 369 2.47 -7.09 -0.29
C THR A 369 1.69 -6.62 0.95
N ASP A 370 0.48 -6.09 0.77
CA ASP A 370 -0.44 -5.78 1.89
C ASP A 370 -1.07 -7.03 2.51
N HIS A 371 -1.27 -8.10 1.73
CA HIS A 371 -1.68 -9.41 2.26
C HIS A 371 -0.56 -10.05 3.08
N ILE A 372 0.68 -9.97 2.56
CA ILE A 372 1.85 -10.60 3.21
C ILE A 372 2.28 -9.81 4.45
N SER A 373 2.33 -8.47 4.36
CA SER A 373 2.73 -7.60 5.47
C SER A 373 1.74 -6.45 5.64
N PRO A 374 0.67 -6.63 6.42
CA PRO A 374 -0.37 -5.63 6.62
C PRO A 374 0.19 -4.40 7.35
N ALA A 375 -0.42 -3.23 7.07
CA ALA A 375 -0.08 -1.97 7.73
C ALA A 375 -1.15 -1.50 8.72
N GLY A 376 -2.37 -2.05 8.64
CA GLY A 376 -3.52 -1.65 9.43
C GLY A 376 -3.46 -2.04 10.90
N SER A 377 -4.55 -1.76 11.62
CA SER A 377 -4.72 -2.16 13.02
C SER A 377 -4.90 -3.68 13.16
N PHE A 378 -4.65 -4.17 14.35
CA PHE A 378 -4.81 -5.59 14.72
C PHE A 378 -5.51 -5.73 16.06
N LYS A 379 -6.14 -6.88 16.26
CA LYS A 379 -6.91 -7.18 17.48
C LYS A 379 -6.00 -7.74 18.57
N ASP A 380 -6.49 -7.66 19.81
CA ASP A 380 -5.85 -8.26 20.99
C ASP A 380 -5.73 -9.78 20.93
N THR A 381 -6.63 -10.44 20.20
CA THR A 381 -6.63 -11.89 20.00
C THR A 381 -5.59 -12.40 18.99
N THR A 382 -4.91 -11.50 18.27
CA THR A 382 -3.86 -11.87 17.31
C THR A 382 -2.51 -12.08 18.01
N PRO A 383 -1.56 -12.84 17.42
CA PRO A 383 -0.22 -13.00 17.99
C PRO A 383 0.48 -11.66 18.28
N ALA A 384 0.30 -10.64 17.41
CA ALA A 384 0.84 -9.30 17.64
C ALA A 384 0.14 -8.58 18.82
N GLY A 385 -1.17 -8.76 18.98
CA GLY A 385 -1.93 -8.21 20.09
C GLY A 385 -1.53 -8.84 21.42
N GLN A 386 -1.39 -10.16 21.47
CA GLN A 386 -0.95 -10.89 22.65
C GLN A 386 0.47 -10.47 23.09
N TYR A 387 1.38 -10.29 22.13
CA TYR A 387 2.71 -9.76 22.38
C TYR A 387 2.70 -8.39 23.09
N LEU A 388 1.76 -7.51 22.73
CA LEU A 388 1.61 -6.20 23.37
C LEU A 388 0.94 -6.30 24.74
N ILE A 389 -0.07 -7.18 24.92
CA ILE A 389 -0.69 -7.42 26.22
C ILE A 389 0.31 -7.93 27.24
N GLU A 390 1.17 -8.89 26.87
CA GLU A 390 2.26 -9.38 27.71
C GLU A 390 3.22 -8.28 28.17
N ARG A 391 3.34 -7.21 27.37
CA ARG A 391 4.13 -6.01 27.67
C ARG A 391 3.32 -4.88 28.31
N GLN A 392 2.11 -5.20 28.78
CA GLN A 392 1.23 -4.27 29.48
C GLN A 392 0.81 -3.05 28.65
N VAL A 393 0.80 -3.16 27.32
CA VAL A 393 0.27 -2.12 26.43
C VAL A 393 -1.25 -2.29 26.33
N PRO A 394 -2.04 -1.29 26.74
CA PRO A 394 -3.50 -1.38 26.63
C PRO A 394 -3.96 -1.37 25.17
N VAL A 395 -5.07 -2.04 24.85
CA VAL A 395 -5.58 -2.21 23.47
C VAL A 395 -5.75 -0.87 22.74
N ARG A 396 -6.20 0.18 23.43
CA ARG A 396 -6.33 1.53 22.85
C ARG A 396 -5.02 2.14 22.36
N GLU A 397 -3.87 1.61 22.78
CA GLU A 397 -2.53 2.08 22.45
C GLU A 397 -1.81 1.14 21.46
N PHE A 398 -2.49 0.12 20.94
CA PHE A 398 -1.90 -0.83 19.99
C PHE A 398 -1.44 -0.14 18.71
N ASN A 399 -2.20 0.87 18.25
CA ASN A 399 -1.99 1.51 16.95
C ASN A 399 -2.10 0.49 15.79
N SER A 400 -1.13 0.48 14.90
CA SER A 400 -1.13 -0.35 13.70
C SER A 400 0.21 -1.03 13.47
N TYR A 401 0.25 -2.05 12.63
CA TYR A 401 1.50 -2.65 12.15
C TYR A 401 2.43 -1.59 11.53
N GLY A 402 1.87 -0.67 10.73
CA GLY A 402 2.63 0.41 10.10
C GLY A 402 3.31 1.34 11.11
N SER A 403 2.66 1.66 12.22
CA SER A 403 3.23 2.48 13.30
C SER A 403 4.33 1.77 14.06
N ARG A 404 4.32 0.43 14.10
CA ARG A 404 5.26 -0.41 14.86
C ARG A 404 6.26 -1.13 13.97
N ARG A 405 6.40 -0.73 12.71
CA ARG A 405 7.29 -1.40 11.74
C ARG A 405 8.78 -1.39 12.12
N GLY A 406 9.18 -0.58 13.09
CA GLY A 406 10.50 -0.63 13.72
C GLY A 406 10.67 -1.75 14.75
N ASN A 407 9.61 -2.50 15.03
CA ASN A 407 9.61 -3.66 15.93
C ASN A 407 9.38 -4.94 15.13
N HIS A 408 10.46 -5.71 14.89
CA HIS A 408 10.40 -6.96 14.14
C HIS A 408 9.48 -8.01 14.78
N GLU A 409 9.35 -8.01 16.10
CA GLU A 409 8.48 -8.92 16.85
C GLU A 409 7.00 -8.74 16.49
N ILE A 410 6.57 -7.48 16.32
CA ILE A 410 5.23 -7.16 15.85
C ILE A 410 5.07 -7.53 14.38
N MET A 411 6.07 -7.18 13.55
CA MET A 411 5.96 -7.35 12.10
C MET A 411 5.98 -8.82 11.68
N MET A 412 6.80 -9.67 12.31
CA MET A 412 6.79 -11.10 12.00
C MET A 412 5.49 -11.79 12.45
N ARG A 413 4.87 -11.34 13.56
CA ARG A 413 3.55 -11.79 14.00
C ARG A 413 2.42 -11.31 13.09
N GLY A 414 2.65 -10.23 12.35
CA GLY A 414 1.75 -9.70 11.33
C GLY A 414 1.96 -10.29 9.94
N THR A 415 3.03 -11.05 9.72
CA THR A 415 3.31 -11.63 8.40
C THR A 415 2.26 -12.67 8.04
N PHE A 416 1.64 -12.50 6.87
CA PHE A 416 0.46 -13.23 6.40
C PHE A 416 -0.79 -13.09 7.29
N ALA A 417 -0.85 -12.07 8.16
CA ALA A 417 -1.97 -11.87 9.09
C ALA A 417 -3.02 -10.84 8.59
N ASN A 418 -3.03 -10.54 7.29
CA ASN A 418 -4.09 -9.70 6.72
C ASN A 418 -5.44 -10.39 6.89
N ILE A 419 -6.47 -9.63 7.31
CA ILE A 419 -7.80 -10.15 7.61
C ILE A 419 -8.54 -10.74 6.39
N ARG A 420 -8.05 -10.45 5.17
CA ARG A 420 -8.64 -10.90 3.89
C ARG A 420 -7.81 -11.95 3.17
N ILE A 421 -6.66 -12.32 3.71
CA ILE A 421 -5.86 -13.39 3.12
C ILE A 421 -6.62 -14.72 3.25
N LYS A 422 -6.55 -15.52 2.20
CA LYS A 422 -7.13 -16.87 2.19
C LYS A 422 -6.01 -17.88 1.95
N ASN A 423 -5.84 -18.77 2.91
CA ASN A 423 -4.95 -19.90 2.76
C ASN A 423 -5.75 -21.09 2.25
N GLU A 424 -5.45 -21.57 1.03
CA GLU A 424 -6.17 -22.68 0.39
C GLU A 424 -6.05 -24.01 1.16
N MET A 425 -5.15 -24.11 2.16
CA MET A 425 -5.06 -25.24 3.09
C MET A 425 -6.27 -25.33 4.05
N LEU A 426 -7.02 -24.22 4.21
CA LEU A 426 -8.16 -24.09 5.12
C LEU A 426 -9.39 -23.62 4.34
N ASP A 427 -10.33 -24.52 4.11
CA ASP A 427 -11.53 -24.22 3.31
C ASP A 427 -12.37 -23.10 3.93
N GLY A 428 -12.60 -22.03 3.15
CA GLY A 428 -13.46 -20.89 3.52
C GLY A 428 -12.96 -20.00 4.65
N VAL A 429 -11.74 -20.19 5.18
CA VAL A 429 -11.19 -19.41 6.28
C VAL A 429 -10.46 -18.18 5.74
N GLU A 430 -10.86 -16.99 6.21
CA GLU A 430 -10.13 -15.73 5.99
C GLU A 430 -9.25 -15.38 7.19
N GLY A 431 -8.14 -14.67 6.93
CA GLY A 431 -7.18 -14.24 7.95
C GLY A 431 -5.92 -15.09 8.01
N GLY A 432 -5.00 -14.71 8.88
CA GLY A 432 -3.66 -15.29 9.01
C GLY A 432 -3.60 -16.66 9.68
N TYR A 433 -4.28 -17.65 9.12
CA TYR A 433 -4.34 -18.99 9.66
C TYR A 433 -3.76 -20.02 8.69
N THR A 434 -3.27 -21.12 9.26
CA THR A 434 -2.75 -22.29 8.55
C THR A 434 -3.07 -23.57 9.34
N LYS A 435 -2.64 -24.72 8.81
CA LYS A 435 -2.54 -25.97 9.58
C LYS A 435 -1.20 -25.99 10.32
N GLY A 436 -1.24 -26.22 11.62
CA GLY A 436 -0.05 -26.44 12.44
C GLY A 436 0.60 -27.81 12.18
N PRO A 437 1.75 -28.09 12.82
CA PRO A 437 2.42 -29.40 12.74
C PRO A 437 1.54 -30.58 13.18
N ASP A 438 0.56 -30.32 14.06
CA ASP A 438 -0.46 -31.27 14.52
C ASP A 438 -1.64 -31.46 13.56
N GLY A 439 -1.68 -30.71 12.44
CA GLY A 439 -2.77 -30.68 11.47
C GLY A 439 -3.96 -29.79 11.86
N GLU A 440 -3.94 -29.20 13.04
CA GLU A 440 -5.01 -28.33 13.53
C GLU A 440 -4.86 -26.89 13.01
N LYS A 441 -5.95 -26.12 13.05
CA LYS A 441 -5.95 -24.71 12.67
C LYS A 441 -5.15 -23.88 13.69
N SER A 442 -4.11 -23.21 13.21
CA SER A 442 -3.24 -22.34 14.01
C SER A 442 -3.04 -20.98 13.33
N ALA A 443 -2.62 -19.95 14.08
CA ALA A 443 -2.10 -18.74 13.46
C ALA A 443 -0.80 -19.05 12.70
N ILE A 444 -0.58 -18.44 11.55
CA ILE A 444 0.61 -18.69 10.72
C ILE A 444 1.90 -18.44 11.51
N PHE A 445 1.94 -17.39 12.34
CA PHE A 445 3.09 -17.13 13.20
C PHE A 445 3.37 -18.26 14.18
N ASP A 446 2.35 -18.75 14.88
CA ASP A 446 2.52 -19.79 15.90
C ASP A 446 2.99 -21.10 15.28
N ALA A 447 2.36 -21.51 14.17
CA ALA A 447 2.79 -22.68 13.40
C ALA A 447 4.23 -22.55 12.89
N ALA A 448 4.61 -21.38 12.36
CA ALA A 448 5.97 -21.14 11.87
C ALA A 448 7.01 -21.23 13.00
N MET A 449 6.71 -20.70 14.19
CA MET A 449 7.62 -20.81 15.35
C MET A 449 7.76 -22.25 15.82
N GLU A 450 6.69 -23.04 15.79
CA GLU A 450 6.77 -24.45 16.14
C GLU A 450 7.62 -25.24 15.15
N TYR A 451 7.48 -25.01 13.84
CA TYR A 451 8.35 -25.59 12.81
C TYR A 451 9.82 -25.17 12.98
N GLN A 452 10.07 -23.90 13.28
CA GLN A 452 11.44 -23.42 13.52
C GLN A 452 12.07 -24.06 14.75
N ASN A 453 11.32 -24.23 15.84
CA ASN A 453 11.80 -24.91 17.04
C ASN A 453 12.18 -26.39 16.77
N ASN A 454 11.57 -27.00 15.76
CA ASN A 454 11.85 -28.35 15.29
C ASN A 454 12.87 -28.38 14.13
N GLU A 455 13.53 -27.25 13.83
CA GLU A 455 14.50 -27.08 12.72
C GLU A 455 13.94 -27.51 11.34
N THR A 456 12.62 -27.41 11.15
CA THR A 456 11.94 -27.80 9.92
C THR A 456 11.89 -26.62 8.94
N PRO A 457 12.48 -26.73 7.74
CA PRO A 457 12.40 -25.68 6.74
C PRO A 457 10.98 -25.53 6.20
N LEU A 458 10.64 -24.31 5.78
CA LEU A 458 9.31 -23.97 5.29
C LEU A 458 9.33 -23.46 3.85
N VAL A 459 8.26 -23.75 3.11
CA VAL A 459 7.96 -23.15 1.80
C VAL A 459 6.55 -22.57 1.78
N VAL A 460 6.34 -21.60 0.88
CA VAL A 460 5.04 -21.01 0.59
C VAL A 460 4.75 -21.21 -0.88
N PHE A 461 3.53 -21.65 -1.23
CA PHE A 461 3.05 -21.69 -2.59
C PHE A 461 2.17 -20.47 -2.89
N GLY A 462 2.32 -19.89 -4.09
CA GLY A 462 1.55 -18.75 -4.57
C GLY A 462 1.02 -18.96 -5.99
N GLY A 463 0.02 -18.16 -6.35
CA GLY A 463 -0.50 -18.09 -7.71
C GLY A 463 0.22 -17.05 -8.57
N GLU A 464 -0.51 -16.48 -9.53
CA GLU A 464 0.01 -15.44 -10.43
C GLU A 464 0.23 -14.11 -9.70
N GLN A 465 1.24 -13.35 -10.14
CA GLN A 465 1.59 -11.99 -9.67
C GLN A 465 1.78 -11.91 -8.14
N TYR A 466 2.48 -12.89 -7.57
CA TYR A 466 2.76 -12.92 -6.14
C TYR A 466 3.60 -11.72 -5.71
N GLY A 467 3.14 -10.99 -4.69
CA GLY A 467 3.79 -9.80 -4.16
C GLY A 467 3.44 -8.50 -4.89
N ALA A 468 2.34 -8.48 -5.66
CA ALA A 468 1.86 -7.27 -6.35
C ALA A 468 1.62 -6.10 -5.37
N GLY A 469 1.68 -4.87 -5.89
CA GLY A 469 1.36 -3.65 -5.15
C GLY A 469 2.58 -2.91 -4.60
N SER A 470 2.55 -2.54 -3.32
CA SER A 470 3.55 -1.69 -2.68
C SER A 470 4.92 -2.36 -2.56
N SER A 471 6.00 -1.61 -2.76
CA SER A 471 7.39 -2.11 -2.62
C SER A 471 7.80 -2.28 -1.14
N ARG A 472 7.13 -3.15 -0.40
CA ARG A 472 7.40 -3.40 1.00
C ARG A 472 8.42 -4.50 1.20
N ASP A 473 9.60 -4.16 1.71
CA ASP A 473 10.62 -5.13 2.10
C ASP A 473 10.19 -5.99 3.31
N TRP A 474 9.32 -5.47 4.17
CA TRP A 474 8.74 -6.28 5.28
C TRP A 474 7.99 -7.51 4.80
N ALA A 475 7.42 -7.50 3.60
CA ALA A 475 6.81 -8.69 3.02
C ALA A 475 7.84 -9.82 2.80
N ALA A 476 9.09 -9.49 2.50
CA ALA A 476 10.18 -10.46 2.38
C ALA A 476 10.89 -10.71 3.73
N LYS A 477 11.13 -9.66 4.53
CA LYS A 477 11.71 -9.76 5.88
C LYS A 477 10.89 -10.67 6.79
N GLY A 478 9.58 -10.42 6.86
CA GLY A 478 8.68 -11.25 7.67
C GLY A 478 8.67 -12.70 7.20
N THR A 479 8.62 -12.93 5.88
CA THR A 479 8.69 -14.27 5.29
C THR A 479 9.98 -14.99 5.70
N ALA A 480 11.14 -14.31 5.63
CA ALA A 480 12.42 -14.86 6.09
C ALA A 480 12.42 -15.15 7.60
N LEU A 481 11.90 -14.23 8.42
CA LEU A 481 11.83 -14.39 9.88
C LEU A 481 10.90 -15.53 10.33
N LEU A 482 9.90 -15.87 9.53
CA LEU A 482 9.07 -17.06 9.75
C LEU A 482 9.76 -18.38 9.36
N GLY A 483 11.02 -18.34 8.90
CA GLY A 483 11.77 -19.55 8.53
C GLY A 483 11.48 -20.07 7.13
N VAL A 484 10.75 -19.34 6.29
CA VAL A 484 10.49 -19.70 4.90
C VAL A 484 11.78 -19.59 4.09
N LYS A 485 12.17 -20.69 3.43
CA LYS A 485 13.38 -20.80 2.62
C LYS A 485 13.14 -20.46 1.15
N ALA A 486 11.97 -20.84 0.64
CA ALA A 486 11.59 -20.56 -0.73
C ALA A 486 10.10 -20.20 -0.84
N VAL A 487 9.80 -19.34 -1.80
CA VAL A 487 8.44 -19.10 -2.29
C VAL A 487 8.34 -19.65 -3.69
N ILE A 488 7.36 -20.50 -3.94
CA ILE A 488 7.11 -21.15 -5.23
C ILE A 488 5.80 -20.60 -5.77
N ALA A 489 5.84 -19.82 -6.86
CA ALA A 489 4.67 -19.15 -7.40
C ALA A 489 4.50 -19.39 -8.91
N GLU A 490 3.31 -19.11 -9.43
CA GLU A 490 3.06 -19.13 -10.87
C GLU A 490 3.72 -17.96 -11.58
N SER A 491 3.80 -16.79 -10.91
CA SER A 491 4.63 -15.64 -11.32
C SER A 491 4.81 -14.67 -10.17
N PHE A 492 5.84 -13.82 -10.25
CA PHE A 492 6.14 -12.80 -9.24
C PHE A 492 5.97 -11.39 -9.79
N GLU A 493 5.52 -10.50 -8.91
CA GLU A 493 5.79 -9.08 -9.11
C GLU A 493 7.29 -8.80 -8.92
N ARG A 494 7.87 -7.99 -9.81
CA ARG A 494 9.32 -7.82 -9.94
C ARG A 494 10.00 -7.32 -8.66
N ILE A 495 9.42 -6.30 -8.00
CA ILE A 495 10.03 -5.68 -6.82
C ILE A 495 10.04 -6.68 -5.66
N HIS A 496 8.93 -7.40 -5.47
CA HIS A 496 8.84 -8.38 -4.40
C HIS A 496 9.78 -9.57 -4.62
N ARG A 497 9.92 -10.04 -5.87
CA ARG A 497 10.92 -11.06 -6.24
C ARG A 497 12.32 -10.63 -5.80
N SER A 498 12.71 -9.37 -6.14
CA SER A 498 14.01 -8.84 -5.73
C SER A 498 14.16 -8.70 -4.22
N ASN A 499 13.08 -8.33 -3.52
CA ASN A 499 13.09 -8.24 -2.06
C ASN A 499 13.26 -9.61 -1.40
N LEU A 500 12.65 -10.67 -1.94
CA LEU A 500 12.84 -12.04 -1.44
C LEU A 500 14.32 -12.43 -1.51
N VAL A 501 14.96 -12.26 -2.67
CA VAL A 501 16.40 -12.50 -2.85
C VAL A 501 17.23 -11.65 -1.88
N GLY A 502 16.90 -10.36 -1.77
CA GLY A 502 17.58 -9.45 -0.85
C GLY A 502 17.48 -9.83 0.63
N MET A 503 16.50 -10.65 0.99
CA MET A 503 16.29 -11.15 2.37
C MET A 503 16.71 -12.63 2.53
N GLY A 504 17.34 -13.25 1.52
CA GLY A 504 17.80 -14.63 1.60
C GLY A 504 16.70 -15.68 1.40
N VAL A 505 15.55 -15.30 0.83
CA VAL A 505 14.46 -16.20 0.45
C VAL A 505 14.52 -16.46 -1.04
N ILE A 506 14.48 -17.72 -1.47
CA ILE A 506 14.63 -18.12 -2.87
C ILE A 506 13.29 -18.05 -3.59
N PRO A 507 13.09 -17.18 -4.59
CA PRO A 507 11.90 -17.18 -5.43
C PRO A 507 12.02 -18.21 -6.54
N LEU A 508 10.99 -19.05 -6.71
CA LEU A 508 10.92 -20.14 -7.69
C LEU A 508 9.61 -20.05 -8.46
N GLU A 509 9.65 -20.25 -9.77
CA GLU A 509 8.45 -20.29 -10.60
C GLU A 509 8.17 -21.70 -11.11
N PHE A 510 6.89 -22.07 -11.13
CA PHE A 510 6.46 -23.28 -11.81
C PHE A 510 6.78 -23.24 -13.30
N THR A 511 7.15 -24.37 -13.86
CA THR A 511 7.40 -24.55 -15.30
C THR A 511 6.42 -25.54 -15.91
N ASN A 512 6.44 -25.72 -17.22
CA ASN A 512 5.70 -26.75 -17.95
C ASN A 512 4.17 -26.75 -17.74
N GLY A 513 3.60 -25.63 -17.27
CA GLY A 513 2.17 -25.52 -16.98
C GLY A 513 1.75 -26.15 -15.65
N ASP A 514 2.70 -26.55 -14.82
CA ASP A 514 2.40 -26.94 -13.44
C ASP A 514 1.94 -25.70 -12.64
N THR A 515 0.99 -25.93 -11.76
CA THR A 515 0.43 -24.93 -10.83
C THR A 515 0.10 -25.61 -9.51
N ARG A 516 -0.09 -24.84 -8.45
CA ARG A 516 -0.58 -25.40 -7.18
C ARG A 516 -1.88 -26.22 -7.35
N LYS A 517 -2.74 -25.79 -8.29
CA LYS A 517 -4.02 -26.46 -8.58
C LYS A 517 -3.84 -27.73 -9.43
N SER A 518 -3.02 -27.68 -10.50
CA SER A 518 -2.77 -28.85 -11.36
C SER A 518 -2.06 -29.97 -10.60
N LEU A 519 -1.25 -29.60 -9.58
CA LEU A 519 -0.58 -30.53 -8.70
C LEU A 519 -1.49 -31.09 -7.58
N GLY A 520 -2.64 -30.43 -7.33
CA GLY A 520 -3.57 -30.82 -6.28
C GLY A 520 -3.00 -30.65 -4.86
N LEU A 521 -2.21 -29.59 -4.64
CA LEU A 521 -1.58 -29.35 -3.34
C LEU A 521 -2.60 -29.05 -2.25
N THR A 522 -2.41 -29.65 -1.08
CA THR A 522 -3.29 -29.57 0.10
C THR A 522 -2.63 -28.95 1.33
N GLY A 523 -1.28 -28.81 1.31
CA GLY A 523 -0.46 -28.35 2.41
C GLY A 523 0.09 -29.46 3.31
N GLU A 524 -0.20 -30.72 3.01
CA GLU A 524 0.32 -31.89 3.73
C GLU A 524 1.62 -32.42 3.11
N GLU A 525 2.01 -31.89 1.98
CA GLU A 525 3.18 -32.28 1.21
C GLU A 525 4.49 -31.96 1.94
N THR A 526 5.51 -32.75 1.56
CA THR A 526 6.90 -32.46 1.90
C THR A 526 7.65 -32.10 0.62
N VAL A 527 8.41 -31.03 0.63
CA VAL A 527 9.06 -30.46 -0.56
C VAL A 527 10.57 -30.53 -0.41
N THR A 528 11.25 -31.11 -1.40
CA THR A 528 12.71 -31.15 -1.48
C THR A 528 13.17 -30.51 -2.79
N ILE A 529 14.05 -29.51 -2.72
CA ILE A 529 14.59 -28.77 -3.86
C ILE A 529 16.11 -28.97 -3.87
N THR A 530 16.63 -29.51 -4.96
CA THR A 530 18.04 -29.82 -5.10
C THR A 530 18.72 -29.00 -6.19
N GLY A 531 20.07 -28.98 -6.23
CA GLY A 531 20.84 -28.19 -7.18
C GLY A 531 21.07 -26.73 -6.75
N LEU A 532 20.67 -26.37 -5.53
CA LEU A 532 20.87 -25.02 -4.99
C LEU A 532 22.32 -24.76 -4.58
N ASP A 533 23.09 -25.79 -4.27
CA ASP A 533 24.50 -25.73 -3.89
C ASP A 533 25.42 -25.25 -5.01
N SER A 534 24.92 -25.26 -6.24
CA SER A 534 25.61 -24.78 -7.45
C SER A 534 24.70 -23.94 -8.34
N VAL A 535 23.82 -23.15 -7.72
CA VAL A 535 22.79 -22.39 -8.44
C VAL A 535 23.39 -21.32 -9.33
N GLU A 536 22.94 -21.30 -10.58
CA GLU A 536 23.20 -20.24 -11.55
C GLU A 536 21.96 -19.38 -11.80
N PRO A 537 22.11 -18.13 -12.27
CA PRO A 537 20.96 -17.31 -12.60
C PRO A 537 19.99 -17.97 -13.57
N LEU A 538 18.69 -17.91 -13.23
CA LEU A 538 17.59 -18.45 -14.06
C LEU A 538 17.64 -19.97 -14.30
N GLN A 539 18.43 -20.69 -13.53
CA GLN A 539 18.54 -22.15 -13.63
C GLN A 539 17.20 -22.84 -13.35
N GLU A 540 16.95 -23.95 -14.05
CA GLU A 540 15.89 -24.88 -13.68
C GLU A 540 16.40 -25.87 -12.61
N LEU A 541 15.63 -26.04 -11.56
CA LEU A 541 15.96 -26.85 -10.40
C LEU A 541 14.97 -28.00 -10.25
N PRO A 542 15.43 -29.23 -9.99
CA PRO A 542 14.55 -30.35 -9.69
C PRO A 542 13.90 -30.16 -8.30
N CYS A 543 12.61 -30.42 -8.25
CA CYS A 543 11.81 -30.37 -7.04
C CYS A 543 11.00 -31.66 -6.89
N HIS A 544 11.14 -32.32 -5.75
CA HIS A 544 10.42 -33.52 -5.39
C HIS A 544 9.33 -33.15 -4.38
N ILE A 545 8.08 -33.40 -4.74
CA ILE A 545 6.91 -33.23 -3.88
C ILE A 545 6.45 -34.59 -3.43
N THR A 546 6.56 -34.85 -2.15
CA THR A 546 6.05 -36.07 -1.51
C THR A 546 4.68 -35.78 -0.92
N PHE A 547 3.65 -36.46 -1.40
CA PHE A 547 2.26 -36.32 -0.94
C PHE A 547 1.99 -37.15 0.32
N ALA A 548 0.86 -36.89 0.98
CA ALA A 548 0.46 -37.54 2.21
C ALA A 548 0.30 -39.09 2.06
N ASP A 549 -0.04 -39.56 0.87
CA ASP A 549 -0.14 -41.00 0.55
C ASP A 549 1.22 -41.65 0.28
N GLY A 550 2.31 -40.92 0.37
CA GLY A 550 3.67 -41.36 0.11
C GLY A 550 4.07 -41.37 -1.38
N SER A 551 3.18 -40.97 -2.28
CA SER A 551 3.54 -40.79 -3.69
C SER A 551 4.48 -39.58 -3.86
N VAL A 552 5.38 -39.67 -4.85
CA VAL A 552 6.34 -38.60 -5.14
C VAL A 552 6.13 -38.13 -6.57
N LYS A 553 6.02 -36.82 -6.76
CA LYS A 553 6.03 -36.18 -8.08
C LYS A 553 7.28 -35.32 -8.20
N GLU A 554 8.04 -35.55 -9.27
CA GLU A 554 9.16 -34.70 -9.66
C GLU A 554 8.67 -33.62 -10.64
N ILE A 555 9.00 -32.38 -10.38
CA ILE A 555 8.74 -31.21 -11.23
C ILE A 555 10.02 -30.39 -11.40
N SER A 556 10.04 -29.53 -12.41
CA SER A 556 11.09 -28.55 -12.60
C SER A 556 10.60 -27.17 -12.14
N LEU A 557 11.43 -26.43 -11.41
CA LEU A 557 11.15 -25.07 -10.98
C LEU A 557 12.21 -24.13 -11.56
N LYS A 558 11.79 -23.00 -12.13
CA LYS A 558 12.70 -21.95 -12.58
C LYS A 558 13.14 -21.09 -11.39
N CYS A 559 14.43 -21.08 -11.12
CA CYS A 559 15.00 -20.18 -10.12
C CYS A 559 14.96 -18.73 -10.62
N ARG A 560 14.36 -17.85 -9.81
CA ARG A 560 14.24 -16.42 -10.12
C ARG A 560 15.28 -15.59 -9.37
N ILE A 561 16.47 -16.12 -9.21
CA ILE A 561 17.69 -15.37 -9.01
C ILE A 561 18.13 -14.97 -10.42
N ASP A 562 17.97 -13.71 -10.78
CA ASP A 562 18.03 -13.29 -12.18
C ASP A 562 19.44 -12.84 -12.61
N THR A 563 20.34 -12.57 -11.65
CA THR A 563 21.70 -12.06 -11.91
C THR A 563 22.75 -12.71 -11.01
N ALA A 564 24.03 -12.70 -11.45
CA ALA A 564 25.15 -13.24 -10.67
C ALA A 564 25.32 -12.56 -9.30
N ILE A 565 25.10 -11.23 -9.22
CA ILE A 565 25.19 -10.52 -7.94
C ILE A 565 24.09 -10.94 -6.96
N GLU A 566 22.93 -11.36 -7.45
CA GLU A 566 21.86 -11.89 -6.61
C GLU A 566 22.18 -13.27 -6.04
N VAL A 567 23.01 -14.08 -6.75
CA VAL A 567 23.55 -15.33 -6.19
C VAL A 567 24.43 -15.01 -4.98
N GLU A 568 25.33 -14.01 -5.09
CA GLU A 568 26.16 -13.56 -3.98
C GLU A 568 25.29 -13.08 -2.79
N TYR A 569 24.16 -12.39 -3.05
CA TYR A 569 23.26 -11.98 -1.97
C TYR A 569 22.68 -13.19 -1.20
N ILE A 570 22.27 -14.23 -1.92
CA ILE A 570 21.77 -15.47 -1.28
C ILE A 570 22.88 -16.19 -0.50
N GLU A 571 24.08 -16.33 -1.06
CA GLU A 571 25.24 -16.90 -0.38
C GLU A 571 25.55 -16.19 0.94
N HIS A 572 25.43 -14.88 0.94
CA HIS A 572 25.65 -14.05 2.12
C HIS A 572 24.49 -14.11 3.14
N GLY A 573 23.33 -14.69 2.78
CA GLY A 573 22.11 -14.70 3.58
C GLY A 573 21.28 -13.41 3.46
N GLY A 574 21.52 -12.65 2.40
CA GLY A 574 20.80 -11.42 2.04
C GLY A 574 21.70 -10.22 1.79
N VAL A 575 21.13 -9.20 1.15
CA VAL A 575 21.87 -7.98 0.74
C VAL A 575 22.48 -7.22 1.93
N LEU A 576 21.81 -7.20 3.09
CA LEU A 576 22.33 -6.52 4.27
C LEU A 576 23.63 -7.16 4.77
N HIS A 577 23.68 -8.47 4.79
CA HIS A 577 24.87 -9.23 5.18
C HIS A 577 26.00 -9.07 4.17
N TYR A 578 25.68 -9.10 2.87
CA TYR A 578 26.62 -8.85 1.78
C TYR A 578 27.29 -7.48 1.95
N VAL A 579 26.51 -6.42 2.10
CA VAL A 579 27.01 -5.05 2.27
C VAL A 579 27.83 -4.92 3.53
N LEU A 580 27.38 -5.46 4.67
CA LEU A 580 28.10 -5.35 5.93
C LEU A 580 29.46 -6.07 5.86
N ARG A 581 29.56 -7.28 5.27
CA ARG A 581 30.83 -7.97 5.09
C ARG A 581 31.79 -7.19 4.18
N ASN A 582 31.28 -6.59 3.11
CA ASN A 582 32.10 -5.78 2.22
C ASN A 582 32.63 -4.51 2.90
N LEU A 583 31.80 -3.84 3.70
CA LEU A 583 32.24 -2.70 4.53
C LEU A 583 33.29 -3.11 5.54
N ALA A 584 33.10 -4.25 6.22
CA ALA A 584 34.07 -4.75 7.19
C ALA A 584 35.41 -5.17 6.58
N LYS A 585 35.40 -5.65 5.32
CA LYS A 585 36.65 -5.95 4.56
C LYS A 585 37.40 -4.70 4.09
N ALA A 586 36.67 -3.59 3.89
CA ALA A 586 37.22 -2.32 3.44
C ALA A 586 37.72 -1.42 4.59
N ALA A 587 37.34 -1.72 5.83
CA ALA A 587 37.76 -1.00 7.05
C ALA A 587 39.07 -1.57 7.62
#